data_267a9d7994aaa1f3ae9ed0a2dfef7da7
#
_entry.id   267a9d7994aaa1f3ae9ed0a2dfef7da7
#
_cell.length_a   1.000
_cell.length_b   1.000
_cell.length_c   1.000
_cell.angle_alpha   90.00
_cell.angle_beta   90.00
_cell.angle_gamma   90.00
#
_symmetry.space_group_name_H-M   'P 1'
#
loop_
_entity.id
_entity.type
_entity.pdbx_description
1 polymer ?
#
loop_
_entity_poly.entity_id
_entity_poly.type
_entity_poly.pdbx_seq_one_letter_code
_entity_poly.pdbx_strand_id
1 'polypeptide(L)'
;DVHMIRADTAMKARFRRRVHDSPLIRLHGFDPDTTPYPPAPEGAAPPDGLTMEAKYAFYPACTEHIRLTIRHKGDSTVYFGSDYTVCRFQHGRWETLPVVNAWNSLLTGIGPNNLSRTEVPHPAPAAEYTYGFTARLAPRVYPARYARYRICKQVYKTCPYRPYLLTAEFTVTPFVPFTRFAEPAEGQDIQF
;
A
#
# COMPACT_ATOMS: atom_id res chain seq x y z
N ASP A 1 7.39 -11.71 -26.06
CA ASP A 1 6.33 -11.56 -25.04
C ASP A 1 6.35 -10.15 -24.46
N VAL A 2 5.19 -9.56 -24.27
CA VAL A 2 5.02 -8.26 -23.61
C VAL A 2 4.15 -8.45 -22.37
N HIS A 3 4.68 -8.08 -21.20
CA HIS A 3 3.96 -8.15 -19.95
C HIS A 3 3.28 -6.81 -19.65
N MET A 4 1.98 -6.87 -19.43
CA MET A 4 1.12 -5.75 -19.11
C MET A 4 0.53 -5.97 -17.71
N ILE A 5 0.24 -4.90 -17.00
CA ILE A 5 -0.41 -5.00 -15.69
C ILE A 5 -1.85 -5.47 -15.85
N ARG A 6 -2.51 -4.88 -16.81
CA ARG A 6 -3.86 -5.23 -17.20
C ARG A 6 -3.87 -5.57 -18.70
N ALA A 7 -4.37 -6.75 -19.03
CA ALA A 7 -4.38 -7.30 -20.38
C ALA A 7 -5.80 -7.66 -20.84
N ASP A 8 -6.80 -6.85 -20.46
CA ASP A 8 -8.16 -6.99 -20.99
C ASP A 8 -8.22 -6.72 -22.49
N THR A 9 -9.33 -7.08 -23.10
CA THR A 9 -9.56 -6.93 -24.54
C THR A 9 -9.33 -5.51 -25.04
N ALA A 10 -9.77 -4.50 -24.27
CA ALA A 10 -9.62 -3.09 -24.64
C ALA A 10 -8.14 -2.65 -24.61
N MET A 11 -7.38 -3.06 -23.58
CA MET A 11 -5.97 -2.73 -23.45
C MET A 11 -5.12 -3.44 -24.52
N LYS A 12 -5.41 -4.70 -24.83
CA LYS A 12 -4.77 -5.43 -25.92
C LYS A 12 -5.01 -4.74 -27.26
N ALA A 13 -6.25 -4.35 -27.54
CA ALA A 13 -6.59 -3.62 -28.77
C ALA A 13 -5.93 -2.24 -28.83
N ARG A 14 -5.84 -1.52 -27.71
CA ARG A 14 -5.15 -0.23 -27.64
C ARG A 14 -3.65 -0.37 -27.88
N PHE A 15 -3.02 -1.38 -27.30
CA PHE A 15 -1.60 -1.68 -27.52
C PHE A 15 -1.32 -1.91 -28.99
N ARG A 16 -2.07 -2.83 -29.62
CA ARG A 16 -1.91 -3.17 -31.04
C ARG A 16 -2.05 -1.94 -31.95
N ARG A 17 -3.05 -1.10 -31.71
CA ARG A 17 -3.24 0.14 -32.48
C ARG A 17 -2.14 1.17 -32.33
N ARG A 18 -1.54 1.29 -31.13
CA ARG A 18 -0.62 2.39 -30.83
C ARG A 18 0.84 2.03 -30.88
N VAL A 19 1.16 0.79 -30.69
CA VAL A 19 2.54 0.32 -30.60
C VAL A 19 2.88 -0.56 -31.81
N HIS A 20 2.27 -1.71 -31.90
CA HIS A 20 2.51 -2.62 -33.03
C HIS A 20 1.46 -3.73 -33.07
N ASP A 21 0.93 -4.00 -34.26
CA ASP A 21 0.01 -5.12 -34.50
C ASP A 21 0.77 -6.26 -35.21
N SER A 22 1.16 -7.25 -34.44
CA SER A 22 1.84 -8.44 -34.96
C SER A 22 1.36 -9.69 -34.24
N PRO A 23 1.06 -10.76 -34.95
CA PRO A 23 0.69 -12.05 -34.37
C PRO A 23 1.82 -12.69 -33.56
N LEU A 24 3.06 -12.24 -33.74
CA LEU A 24 4.22 -12.72 -32.99
C LEU A 24 4.30 -12.11 -31.58
N ILE A 25 3.57 -11.01 -31.33
CA ILE A 25 3.56 -10.37 -30.02
C ILE A 25 2.47 -11.01 -29.15
N ARG A 26 2.92 -11.70 -28.10
CA ARG A 26 2.05 -12.23 -27.07
C ARG A 26 1.94 -11.22 -25.93
N LEU A 27 0.70 -10.83 -25.61
CA LEU A 27 0.41 -9.89 -24.54
C LEU A 27 -0.08 -10.67 -23.31
N HIS A 28 0.71 -10.60 -22.25
CA HIS A 28 0.42 -11.25 -20.96
C HIS A 28 0.08 -10.21 -19.90
N GLY A 29 -0.82 -10.55 -19.02
CA GLY A 29 -1.21 -9.70 -17.89
C GLY A 29 -2.51 -10.15 -17.25
N PHE A 30 -2.89 -9.44 -16.19
CA PHE A 30 -4.16 -9.68 -15.53
C PHE A 30 -5.32 -9.23 -16.43
N ASP A 31 -6.23 -10.14 -16.71
CA ASP A 31 -7.45 -9.87 -17.49
C ASP A 31 -8.68 -9.98 -16.57
N PRO A 32 -9.23 -8.84 -16.13
CA PRO A 32 -10.36 -8.83 -15.20
C PRO A 32 -11.66 -9.38 -15.80
N ASP A 33 -11.74 -9.47 -17.14
CA ASP A 33 -12.92 -9.99 -17.82
C ASP A 33 -12.98 -11.52 -17.76
N THR A 34 -11.81 -12.18 -17.66
CA THR A 34 -11.68 -13.63 -17.65
C THR A 34 -11.10 -14.21 -16.36
N THR A 35 -10.34 -13.41 -15.61
CA THR A 35 -9.66 -13.84 -14.40
C THR A 35 -10.21 -13.07 -13.20
N PRO A 36 -10.81 -13.76 -12.22
CA PRO A 36 -11.28 -13.10 -11.00
C PRO A 36 -10.12 -12.46 -10.24
N TYR A 37 -10.39 -11.33 -9.59
CA TYR A 37 -9.42 -10.72 -8.69
C TYR A 37 -9.07 -11.68 -7.55
N PRO A 38 -7.78 -11.86 -7.24
CA PRO A 38 -7.39 -12.68 -6.10
C PRO A 38 -7.94 -12.07 -4.80
N PRO A 39 -8.21 -12.90 -3.79
CA PRO A 39 -8.63 -12.42 -2.48
C PRO A 39 -7.54 -11.55 -1.85
N ALA A 40 -7.94 -10.70 -0.91
CA ALA A 40 -6.98 -9.92 -0.12
C ALA A 40 -6.08 -10.86 0.69
N PRO A 41 -4.81 -10.49 0.90
CA PRO A 41 -3.92 -11.28 1.73
C PRO A 41 -4.46 -11.34 3.17
N GLU A 42 -4.30 -12.52 3.79
CA GLU A 42 -4.63 -12.79 5.17
C GLU A 42 -3.35 -12.97 5.99
N GLY A 43 -3.42 -12.75 7.28
CA GLY A 43 -2.30 -12.91 8.18
C GLY A 43 -2.69 -12.76 9.64
N ALA A 44 -1.78 -13.06 10.54
CA ALA A 44 -1.99 -12.88 11.96
C ALA A 44 -2.24 -11.40 12.29
N ALA A 45 -3.13 -11.16 13.24
CA ALA A 45 -3.35 -9.82 13.77
C ALA A 45 -2.05 -9.29 14.39
N PRO A 46 -1.71 -8.01 14.19
CA PRO A 46 -0.55 -7.41 14.81
C PRO A 46 -0.72 -7.35 16.33
N PRO A 47 0.39 -7.37 17.10
CA PRO A 47 0.34 -7.16 18.55
C PRO A 47 -0.15 -5.75 18.88
N ASP A 48 -0.62 -5.56 20.11
CA ASP A 48 -1.01 -4.25 20.61
C ASP A 48 0.13 -3.22 20.43
N GLY A 49 -0.25 -2.02 20.02
CA GLY A 49 0.70 -0.94 19.76
C GLY A 49 1.41 -0.98 18.41
N LEU A 50 1.13 -1.98 17.55
CA LEU A 50 1.61 -1.99 16.17
C LEU A 50 0.44 -1.77 15.23
N THR A 51 0.38 -0.58 14.62
CA THR A 51 -0.73 -0.14 13.76
C THR A 51 -0.24 0.46 12.45
N MET A 52 -1.12 0.51 11.48
CA MET A 52 -0.89 1.25 10.23
C MET A 52 -2.15 2.06 9.90
N GLU A 53 -1.96 3.31 9.56
CA GLU A 53 -3.05 4.25 9.30
C GLU A 53 -2.80 5.02 8.00
N ALA A 54 -3.87 5.27 7.25
CA ALA A 54 -3.84 6.22 6.16
C ALA A 54 -3.97 7.65 6.70
N LYS A 55 -3.25 8.60 6.09
CA LYS A 55 -3.28 10.01 6.53
C LYS A 55 -4.69 10.58 6.57
N TYR A 56 -5.56 10.17 5.65
CA TYR A 56 -6.96 10.61 5.57
C TYR A 56 -7.89 9.41 5.44
N ALA A 57 -9.09 9.53 5.98
CA ALA A 57 -10.15 8.52 5.83
C ALA A 57 -10.81 8.57 4.43
N PHE A 58 -10.74 9.72 3.75
CA PHE A 58 -11.35 9.95 2.45
C PHE A 58 -10.35 10.57 1.48
N TYR A 59 -10.40 10.12 0.23
CA TYR A 59 -9.57 10.60 -0.87
C TYR A 59 -10.40 10.86 -2.11
N PRO A 60 -10.08 11.90 -2.92
CA PRO A 60 -10.72 12.12 -4.20
C PRO A 60 -10.35 11.03 -5.23
N ALA A 61 -11.22 10.82 -6.21
CA ALA A 61 -11.05 9.79 -7.23
C ALA A 61 -9.77 9.91 -8.08
N CYS A 62 -9.17 11.10 -8.16
CA CYS A 62 -7.93 11.35 -8.88
C CYS A 62 -6.66 11.08 -8.06
N THR A 63 -6.79 10.67 -6.81
CA THR A 63 -5.63 10.43 -5.93
C THR A 63 -4.79 9.27 -6.45
N GLU A 64 -3.50 9.53 -6.68
CA GLU A 64 -2.53 8.52 -7.07
C GLU A 64 -1.69 8.01 -5.89
N HIS A 65 -1.58 8.80 -4.84
CA HIS A 65 -0.68 8.53 -3.72
C HIS A 65 -1.40 8.59 -2.38
N ILE A 66 -1.29 7.52 -1.61
CA ILE A 66 -1.83 7.42 -0.25
C ILE A 66 -0.68 7.44 0.73
N ARG A 67 -0.61 8.46 1.56
CA ARG A 67 0.37 8.51 2.65
C ARG A 67 -0.11 7.65 3.81
N LEU A 68 0.80 6.81 4.29
CA LEU A 68 0.56 5.85 5.36
C LEU A 68 1.60 6.03 6.45
N THR A 69 1.21 5.78 7.68
CA THR A 69 2.11 5.79 8.84
C THR A 69 1.97 4.47 9.58
N ILE A 70 3.08 3.79 9.78
CA ILE A 70 3.18 2.67 10.71
C ILE A 70 3.62 3.23 12.05
N ARG A 71 2.91 2.86 13.12
CA ARG A 71 3.25 3.18 14.50
C ARG A 71 3.55 1.92 15.25
N HIS A 72 4.60 1.94 16.03
CA HIS A 72 5.01 0.83 16.86
C HIS A 72 5.33 1.31 18.27
N LYS A 73 4.61 0.78 19.26
CA LYS A 73 4.87 0.95 20.69
C LYS A 73 5.29 -0.41 21.23
N GLY A 74 6.56 -0.57 21.55
CA GLY A 74 7.05 -1.85 22.04
C GLY A 74 8.56 -1.87 22.23
N ASP A 75 9.01 -2.93 22.85
CA ASP A 75 10.40 -3.19 23.21
C ASP A 75 11.18 -3.94 22.13
N SER A 76 10.52 -4.36 21.06
CA SER A 76 11.12 -5.16 19.99
C SER A 76 11.07 -4.43 18.66
N THR A 77 12.06 -4.66 17.81
CA THR A 77 12.06 -4.14 16.45
C THR A 77 11.21 -5.03 15.54
N VAL A 78 10.38 -4.42 14.71
CA VAL A 78 9.66 -5.07 13.63
C VAL A 78 10.24 -4.66 12.28
N TYR A 79 10.24 -5.58 11.33
CA TYR A 79 10.86 -5.41 10.02
C TYR A 79 9.83 -5.57 8.91
N PHE A 80 10.03 -4.86 7.82
CA PHE A 80 9.19 -4.96 6.61
C PHE A 80 9.96 -4.56 5.36
N GLY A 81 9.56 -5.13 4.24
CA GLY A 81 10.07 -4.76 2.90
C GLY A 81 9.42 -3.49 2.36
N SER A 82 9.72 -3.15 1.12
CA SER A 82 9.06 -2.06 0.38
C SER A 82 7.68 -2.46 -0.16
N ASP A 83 7.37 -3.74 -0.20
CA ASP A 83 6.15 -4.32 -0.75
C ASP A 83 4.88 -3.97 0.04
N TYR A 84 3.79 -3.83 -0.66
CA TYR A 84 2.43 -3.72 -0.12
C TYR A 84 1.42 -4.21 -1.16
N THR A 85 0.21 -4.51 -0.70
CA THR A 85 -0.89 -4.90 -1.56
C THR A 85 -2.01 -3.87 -1.45
N VAL A 86 -2.61 -3.52 -2.58
CA VAL A 86 -3.80 -2.68 -2.64
C VAL A 86 -5.01 -3.57 -2.83
N CYS A 87 -6.00 -3.42 -1.96
CA CYS A 87 -7.26 -4.14 -2.05
C CYS A 87 -8.42 -3.16 -2.19
N ARG A 88 -9.47 -3.59 -2.88
CA ARG A 88 -10.74 -2.88 -3.01
C ARG A 88 -11.87 -3.75 -2.47
N PHE A 89 -12.79 -3.14 -1.73
CA PHE A 89 -14.00 -3.84 -1.29
C PHE A 89 -15.04 -3.83 -2.41
N GLN A 90 -15.36 -5.02 -2.91
CA GLN A 90 -16.34 -5.20 -3.98
C GLN A 90 -17.06 -6.56 -3.80
N HIS A 91 -18.34 -6.62 -4.13
CA HIS A 91 -19.16 -7.85 -4.01
C HIS A 91 -19.13 -8.48 -2.61
N GLY A 92 -19.08 -7.65 -1.55
CA GLY A 92 -19.05 -8.14 -0.17
C GLY A 92 -17.71 -8.67 0.33
N ARG A 93 -16.63 -8.57 -0.46
CA ARG A 93 -15.29 -9.05 -0.10
C ARG A 93 -14.19 -8.09 -0.50
N TRP A 94 -13.02 -8.27 0.09
CA TRP A 94 -11.80 -7.60 -0.32
C TRP A 94 -11.14 -8.34 -1.48
N GLU A 95 -10.86 -7.63 -2.55
CA GLU A 95 -10.20 -8.14 -3.75
C GLU A 95 -8.89 -7.41 -3.99
N THR A 96 -7.82 -8.17 -4.27
CA THR A 96 -6.49 -7.62 -4.54
C THR A 96 -6.45 -6.99 -5.92
N LEU A 97 -6.06 -5.71 -5.97
CA LEU A 97 -5.81 -5.02 -7.23
C LEU A 97 -4.37 -5.31 -7.69
N PRO A 98 -4.16 -5.61 -8.97
CA PRO A 98 -2.81 -5.71 -9.51
C PRO A 98 -2.08 -4.36 -9.38
N VAL A 99 -0.93 -4.35 -8.75
CA VAL A 99 -0.12 -3.15 -8.50
C VAL A 99 1.13 -3.19 -9.38
N VAL A 100 1.42 -2.06 -10.03
CA VAL A 100 2.68 -1.89 -10.77
C VAL A 100 3.69 -1.30 -9.83
N ASN A 101 4.43 -2.13 -9.16
CA ASN A 101 5.55 -1.66 -8.39
C ASN A 101 6.75 -2.58 -8.59
N ALA A 102 7.89 -2.00 -8.84
CA ALA A 102 9.16 -2.70 -8.68
C ALA A 102 9.50 -2.65 -7.19
N TRP A 103 9.47 -3.80 -6.55
CA TRP A 103 9.87 -3.93 -5.15
C TRP A 103 11.39 -4.10 -5.08
N ASN A 104 12.02 -3.43 -4.14
CA ASN A 104 13.40 -3.71 -3.79
C ASN A 104 13.45 -4.67 -2.59
N SER A 105 14.57 -5.37 -2.44
CA SER A 105 14.79 -6.29 -1.32
C SER A 105 15.23 -5.60 -0.02
N LEU A 106 15.08 -4.28 0.06
CA LEU A 106 15.50 -3.50 1.22
C LEU A 106 14.56 -3.78 2.39
N LEU A 107 15.12 -4.20 3.51
CA LEU A 107 14.40 -4.41 4.74
C LEU A 107 14.53 -3.17 5.62
N THR A 108 13.40 -2.63 6.06
CA THR A 108 13.33 -1.51 7.00
C THR A 108 12.93 -2.01 8.37
N GLY A 109 13.60 -1.55 9.42
CA GLY A 109 13.25 -1.85 10.80
C GLY A 109 12.70 -0.62 11.51
N ILE A 110 11.68 -0.81 12.36
CA ILE A 110 11.21 0.21 13.30
C ILE A 110 11.19 -0.38 14.72
N GLY A 111 11.77 0.33 15.67
CA GLY A 111 11.88 -0.11 17.06
C GLY A 111 13.21 0.30 17.69
N PRO A 112 13.49 -0.15 18.92
CA PRO A 112 14.67 0.26 19.69
C PRO A 112 16.01 -0.10 19.05
N ASN A 113 16.07 -1.16 18.26
CA ASN A 113 17.29 -1.66 17.59
C ASN A 113 17.24 -1.36 16.08
N ASN A 114 16.91 -0.17 15.70
CA ASN A 114 16.89 0.22 14.28
C ASN A 114 18.34 0.28 13.76
N LEU A 115 18.73 -0.70 12.95
CA LEU A 115 20.07 -0.83 12.36
C LEU A 115 20.44 0.32 11.40
N SER A 116 19.52 1.19 11.05
CA SER A 116 19.81 2.35 10.18
C SER A 116 20.27 3.58 10.94
N ARG A 117 20.39 3.55 12.28
CA ARG A 117 20.91 4.64 13.10
C ARG A 117 22.09 4.17 13.91
N THR A 118 23.27 4.50 13.46
CA THR A 118 24.48 4.56 14.27
C THR A 118 24.25 5.59 15.37
N GLU A 119 24.37 5.16 16.61
CA GLU A 119 24.40 6.01 17.82
C GLU A 119 23.10 6.74 18.19
N VAL A 120 22.15 6.02 18.77
CA VAL A 120 21.20 6.64 19.69
C VAL A 120 21.19 5.82 20.99
N PRO A 121 21.32 6.45 22.18
CA PRO A 121 21.15 5.78 23.46
C PRO A 121 19.80 5.04 23.47
N HIS A 122 19.73 3.87 24.10
CA HIS A 122 18.50 3.12 24.21
C HIS A 122 17.35 4.04 24.60
N PRO A 123 16.33 4.23 23.77
CA PRO A 123 15.19 5.05 24.14
C PRO A 123 14.49 4.41 25.34
N ALA A 124 13.95 5.25 26.19
CA ALA A 124 13.20 4.83 27.35
C ALA A 124 12.11 3.81 26.96
N PRO A 125 11.83 2.80 27.79
CA PRO A 125 10.70 1.90 27.56
C PRO A 125 9.42 2.73 27.43
N ALA A 126 8.66 2.52 26.36
CA ALA A 126 7.46 3.24 25.95
C ALA A 126 7.64 4.31 24.84
N ALA A 127 8.80 4.41 24.18
CA ALA A 127 8.92 5.24 23.03
C ALA A 127 8.02 4.75 21.86
N GLU A 128 7.33 5.68 21.22
CA GLU A 128 6.58 5.41 20.01
C GLU A 128 7.50 5.62 18.81
N TYR A 129 7.61 4.59 17.97
CA TYR A 129 8.36 4.64 16.73
C TYR A 129 7.40 4.78 15.57
N THR A 130 7.70 5.68 14.64
CA THR A 130 6.87 5.92 13.47
C THR A 130 7.66 5.77 12.18
N TYR A 131 7.00 5.25 11.14
CA TYR A 131 7.56 5.17 9.80
C TYR A 131 6.49 5.55 8.77
N GLY A 132 6.78 6.58 7.99
CA GLY A 132 5.92 7.04 6.91
C GLY A 132 6.32 6.44 5.57
N PHE A 133 5.36 6.00 4.78
CA PHE A 133 5.57 5.62 3.39
C PHE A 133 4.37 6.00 2.52
N THR A 134 4.55 5.90 1.21
CA THR A 134 3.51 6.24 0.24
C THR A 134 3.15 5.01 -0.58
N ALA A 135 1.89 4.60 -0.53
CA ALA A 135 1.35 3.60 -1.43
C ALA A 135 0.81 4.28 -2.69
N ARG A 136 1.06 3.67 -3.84
CA ARG A 136 0.58 4.17 -5.12
C ARG A 136 -0.70 3.46 -5.53
N LEU A 137 -1.76 4.23 -5.73
CA LEU A 137 -2.93 3.80 -6.48
C LEU A 137 -2.63 4.03 -7.97
N ALA A 138 -3.10 3.18 -8.83
CA ALA A 138 -2.93 3.33 -10.28
C ALA A 138 -4.27 3.66 -10.95
N PRO A 139 -4.87 4.87 -10.73
CA PRO A 139 -6.20 5.20 -11.20
C PRO A 139 -6.32 5.17 -12.73
N ARG A 140 -5.21 5.33 -13.45
CA ARG A 140 -5.18 5.19 -14.91
C ARG A 140 -5.29 3.74 -15.39
N VAL A 141 -4.97 2.79 -14.52
CA VAL A 141 -5.04 1.34 -14.80
C VAL A 141 -6.33 0.75 -14.25
N TYR A 142 -6.74 1.22 -13.10
CA TYR A 142 -8.02 0.90 -12.46
C TYR A 142 -8.77 2.20 -12.32
N PRO A 143 -9.89 2.40 -13.05
CA PRO A 143 -10.73 3.54 -12.78
C PRO A 143 -11.06 3.48 -11.29
N ALA A 144 -10.65 4.53 -10.57
CA ALA A 144 -10.91 4.66 -9.14
C ALA A 144 -12.44 4.70 -8.98
N ARG A 145 -13.03 3.55 -8.76
CA ARG A 145 -14.45 3.45 -8.43
C ARG A 145 -14.59 3.94 -6.99
N TYR A 146 -15.66 4.66 -6.74
CA TYR A 146 -16.07 5.03 -5.41
C TYR A 146 -16.25 3.78 -4.57
N ALA A 147 -15.27 3.47 -3.74
CA ALA A 147 -15.22 2.24 -2.99
C ALA A 147 -14.34 2.41 -1.75
N ARG A 148 -14.48 1.48 -0.84
CA ARG A 148 -13.52 1.30 0.24
C ARG A 148 -12.28 0.59 -0.31
N TYR A 149 -11.15 1.10 0.10
CA TYR A 149 -9.83 0.53 -0.21
C TYR A 149 -9.10 0.15 1.06
N ARG A 150 -8.18 -0.77 0.93
CA ARG A 150 -7.31 -1.23 2.01
C ARG A 150 -5.90 -1.39 1.44
N ILE A 151 -4.92 -0.84 2.13
CA ILE A 151 -3.52 -1.20 1.92
C ILE A 151 -3.17 -2.28 2.92
N CYS A 152 -2.59 -3.38 2.45
CA CYS A 152 -2.09 -4.49 3.25
C CYS A 152 -0.57 -4.50 3.20
N LYS A 153 0.07 -4.62 4.35
CA LYS A 153 1.53 -4.67 4.47
C LYS A 153 1.95 -5.75 5.44
N GLN A 154 2.82 -6.65 5.00
CA GLN A 154 3.36 -7.68 5.86
C GLN A 154 4.55 -7.12 6.66
N VAL A 155 4.56 -7.39 7.95
CA VAL A 155 5.63 -7.03 8.87
C VAL A 155 6.05 -8.25 9.67
N TYR A 156 7.30 -8.28 10.14
CA TYR A 156 7.90 -9.44 10.76
C TYR A 156 8.55 -9.09 12.09
N LYS A 157 8.33 -9.93 13.08
CA LYS A 157 9.13 -9.96 14.30
C LYS A 157 10.13 -11.11 14.20
N THR A 158 11.39 -10.85 14.48
CA THR A 158 12.46 -11.83 14.20
C THR A 158 12.67 -12.87 15.30
N CYS A 159 12.24 -12.59 16.52
CA CYS A 159 12.46 -13.55 17.60
C CYS A 159 11.22 -13.63 18.53
N PRO A 160 10.39 -14.66 18.42
CA PRO A 160 10.35 -15.66 17.36
C PRO A 160 9.87 -15.05 16.03
N TYR A 161 10.27 -15.61 14.90
CA TYR A 161 9.80 -15.18 13.59
C TYR A 161 8.28 -15.32 13.49
N ARG A 162 7.61 -14.20 13.39
CA ARG A 162 6.15 -14.14 13.22
C ARG A 162 5.78 -13.08 12.18
N PRO A 163 5.10 -13.46 11.11
CA PRO A 163 4.53 -12.52 10.17
C PRO A 163 3.19 -11.98 10.70
N TYR A 164 3.01 -10.67 10.63
CA TYR A 164 1.76 -9.99 10.92
C TYR A 164 1.29 -9.24 9.69
N LEU A 165 0.00 -9.09 9.51
CA LEU A 165 -0.59 -8.29 8.45
C LEU A 165 -1.12 -6.98 9.02
N LEU A 166 -0.48 -5.87 8.67
CA LEU A 166 -1.00 -4.53 8.91
C LEU A 166 -1.97 -4.13 7.80
N THR A 167 -3.04 -3.48 8.17
CA THR A 167 -4.03 -2.97 7.22
C THR A 167 -4.40 -1.53 7.54
N ALA A 168 -4.53 -0.70 6.50
CA ALA A 168 -5.06 0.66 6.62
C ALA A 168 -6.19 0.83 5.59
N GLU A 169 -7.37 1.21 6.09
CA GLU A 169 -8.55 1.40 5.26
C GLU A 169 -8.82 2.88 5.00
N PHE A 170 -9.33 3.18 3.82
CA PHE A 170 -9.79 4.50 3.42
C PHE A 170 -10.85 4.37 2.32
N THR A 171 -11.56 5.47 2.06
CA THR A 171 -12.60 5.52 1.05
C THR A 171 -12.19 6.48 -0.07
N VAL A 172 -12.34 6.05 -1.31
CA VAL A 172 -12.25 6.93 -2.47
C VAL A 172 -13.65 7.41 -2.82
N THR A 173 -13.85 8.73 -2.92
CA THR A 173 -15.15 9.35 -3.19
C THR A 173 -15.06 10.35 -4.33
N PRO A 174 -16.20 10.67 -5.03
CA PRO A 174 -16.23 11.74 -6.04
C PRO A 174 -15.97 13.11 -5.42
N PHE A 175 -16.43 13.30 -4.18
CA PHE A 175 -16.31 14.53 -3.43
C PHE A 175 -15.63 14.25 -2.09
N VAL A 176 -14.61 15.02 -1.78
CA VAL A 176 -14.05 15.03 -0.42
C VAL A 176 -14.94 15.96 0.40
N PRO A 177 -15.61 15.49 1.45
CA PRO A 177 -16.34 16.38 2.34
C PRO A 177 -15.33 17.36 2.95
N PHE A 178 -15.53 18.66 2.72
CA PHE A 178 -14.64 19.73 3.21
C PHE A 178 -14.44 19.76 4.75
N THR A 179 -15.22 19.00 5.49
CA THR A 179 -15.29 19.07 6.95
C THR A 179 -14.29 18.21 7.72
N ARG A 180 -13.35 17.52 7.05
CA ARG A 180 -12.34 16.67 7.75
C ARG A 180 -10.94 16.72 7.15
N PHE A 181 -10.49 17.87 6.71
CA PHE A 181 -9.07 18.15 6.78
C PHE A 181 -8.80 18.49 8.24
N ALA A 182 -8.33 17.52 9.02
CA ALA A 182 -7.68 17.86 10.28
C ALA A 182 -6.57 18.84 9.91
N GLU A 183 -6.63 20.04 10.45
CA GLU A 183 -5.53 20.99 10.33
C GLU A 183 -4.22 20.27 10.68
N PRO A 184 -3.17 20.43 9.90
CA PRO A 184 -1.86 19.94 10.29
C PRO A 184 -1.57 20.54 11.67
N ALA A 185 -1.22 19.70 12.64
CA ALA A 185 -0.75 20.17 13.92
C ALA A 185 0.31 21.22 13.66
N GLU A 186 0.06 22.46 14.11
CA GLU A 186 1.01 23.58 14.00
C GLU A 186 2.36 23.11 14.55
N GLY A 187 3.41 23.24 13.76
CA GLY A 187 4.79 23.10 14.22
C GLY A 187 5.69 22.15 13.43
N GLN A 188 5.59 22.09 12.11
CA GLN A 188 6.73 21.62 11.31
C GLN A 188 7.02 22.61 10.19
N ASP A 189 8.04 23.45 10.42
CA ASP A 189 8.67 24.29 9.42
C ASP A 189 9.13 23.42 8.24
N ILE A 190 8.57 23.71 7.08
CA ILE A 190 9.02 23.16 5.81
C ILE A 190 10.28 23.95 5.44
N GLN A 191 11.46 23.40 5.66
CA GLN A 191 12.66 23.86 4.97
C GLN A 191 12.64 23.29 3.55
N PHE A 192 12.71 24.20 2.58
CA PHE A 192 12.85 23.96 1.15
C PHE A 192 14.22 23.38 0.80
#